data_abd978223bd04b435dbdb62e760261d3
#
_entry.id   abd978223bd04b435dbdb62e760261d3
#
_cell.length_a   1.000
_cell.length_b   1.000
_cell.length_c   1.000
_cell.angle_alpha   90.00
_cell.angle_beta   90.00
_cell.angle_gamma   90.00
#
_symmetry.space_group_name_H-M   'P 1'
#
loop_
_entity.id
_entity.type
_entity.pdbx_description
1 polymer ?
#
loop_
_entity_poly.entity_id
_entity_poly.type
_entity_poly.pdbx_seq_one_letter_code
_entity_poly.pdbx_strand_id
1 'polypeptide(L)'
;MTKTPTHYFRTPVTAPGPLGQTMVRSMGAIRRNPLSYLNEVWRQHGDVVQFPIPRPPTYLVNSPEGVRRVLVDNARNYGKSTIQYRALSLVTGDGLLTSDGPTWRTQRRVLQPAFHHDALADLGSHVAEATARIAREWQGIDERTVIDADAFMMNAALEVVAGSLMSTDLTGQSAEIAAATLEALDIVIARARVPITPPSWLPTPANRVLKRSVARLDAAVSTMMSARSSDPGADLLGMLLSVRDENDQPLSVEEIRDQLVTFIVAGHETVASAWGWAWGLLAEHSTVADAVASEADAVAPSRTIAYSDFPHLTYSRAVVEETLRLYPPAWLITRSAGSSDRIDGVEIPAGALIIVSPWLLHRHPDLWDDPEVFDPSRFASDVPRFTHIPFGAGPRLCIGRDFSYVEAVMVISELGRRFRVEFPEGQSLPPGEPLVTIRPSGGMPLHVHPR
;
A
#
# COMPACT_ATOMS: atom_id res chain seq x y z
N MET A 1 41.74 -24.25 -35.15
CA MET A 1 40.54 -23.46 -34.81
C MET A 1 40.08 -23.89 -33.42
N THR A 2 40.55 -23.21 -32.40
CA THR A 2 40.20 -23.43 -30.99
C THR A 2 38.85 -22.76 -30.74
N LYS A 3 37.81 -23.56 -30.47
CA LYS A 3 36.52 -23.07 -30.03
C LYS A 3 36.68 -22.41 -28.65
N THR A 4 36.51 -21.09 -28.60
CA THR A 4 36.37 -20.33 -27.38
C THR A 4 35.16 -20.87 -26.61
N PRO A 5 35.25 -21.22 -25.31
CA PRO A 5 34.10 -21.66 -24.56
C PRO A 5 33.13 -20.48 -24.40
N THR A 6 31.92 -20.68 -24.81
CA THR A 6 30.79 -19.76 -24.63
C THR A 6 30.55 -19.53 -23.16
N HIS A 7 30.99 -18.36 -22.66
CA HIS A 7 30.64 -17.84 -21.33
C HIS A 7 29.16 -17.38 -21.29
N TYR A 8 28.26 -18.29 -21.50
CA TYR A 8 26.84 -18.07 -21.26
C TYR A 8 26.51 -18.52 -19.82
N PHE A 9 26.01 -17.60 -18.99
CA PHE A 9 25.36 -17.82 -17.69
C PHE A 9 25.96 -17.19 -16.41
N ARG A 10 26.86 -16.26 -16.47
CA ARG A 10 27.18 -15.48 -15.27
C ARG A 10 26.79 -14.02 -15.48
N THR A 11 25.78 -13.55 -14.77
CA THR A 11 25.55 -12.12 -14.62
C THR A 11 26.80 -11.49 -14.00
N PRO A 12 27.36 -10.42 -14.58
CA PRO A 12 28.47 -9.72 -13.95
C PRO A 12 28.14 -9.34 -12.51
N VAL A 13 29.06 -9.58 -11.59
CA VAL A 13 28.92 -9.10 -10.21
C VAL A 13 29.39 -7.65 -10.20
N THR A 14 28.46 -6.73 -9.96
CA THR A 14 28.73 -5.27 -9.98
C THR A 14 28.58 -4.64 -8.58
N ALA A 15 27.94 -5.36 -7.64
CA ALA A 15 27.76 -4.93 -6.25
C ALA A 15 28.02 -6.10 -5.27
N PRO A 16 28.32 -5.82 -4.00
CA PRO A 16 28.37 -6.83 -2.96
C PRO A 16 27.00 -7.51 -2.80
N GLY A 17 27.03 -8.74 -2.27
CA GLY A 17 25.77 -9.48 -2.03
C GLY A 17 26.01 -10.91 -1.55
N PRO A 18 24.93 -11.63 -1.18
CA PRO A 18 25.01 -12.97 -0.66
C PRO A 18 25.51 -13.97 -1.73
N LEU A 19 26.17 -15.01 -1.30
CA LEU A 19 26.54 -16.12 -2.19
C LEU A 19 25.30 -16.92 -2.60
N GLY A 20 25.30 -17.47 -3.81
CA GLY A 20 24.17 -18.28 -4.31
C GLY A 20 23.80 -19.45 -3.39
N GLN A 21 24.79 -20.15 -2.83
CA GLN A 21 24.57 -21.23 -1.88
C GLN A 21 23.89 -20.75 -0.57
N THR A 22 24.28 -19.57 -0.07
CA THR A 22 23.68 -18.95 1.11
C THR A 22 22.22 -18.61 0.83
N MET A 23 21.92 -17.97 -0.29
CA MET A 23 20.55 -17.64 -0.69
C MET A 23 19.66 -18.89 -0.82
N VAL A 24 20.16 -19.97 -1.43
CA VAL A 24 19.41 -21.24 -1.54
C VAL A 24 19.10 -21.82 -0.15
N ARG A 25 20.05 -21.80 0.78
CA ARG A 25 19.82 -22.24 2.17
C ARG A 25 18.79 -21.37 2.89
N SER A 26 18.77 -20.07 2.59
CA SER A 26 17.84 -19.09 3.20
C SER A 26 16.45 -19.11 2.54
N MET A 27 16.19 -19.91 1.49
CA MET A 27 14.93 -19.89 0.74
C MET A 27 13.70 -20.11 1.63
N GLY A 28 13.81 -20.98 2.65
CA GLY A 28 12.74 -21.17 3.64
C GLY A 28 12.48 -19.96 4.50
N ALA A 29 13.52 -19.22 4.89
CA ALA A 29 13.40 -17.96 5.64
C ALA A 29 12.82 -16.85 4.76
N ILE A 30 13.29 -16.71 3.52
CA ILE A 30 12.79 -15.74 2.53
C ILE A 30 11.28 -15.93 2.32
N ARG A 31 10.81 -17.15 2.20
CA ARG A 31 9.37 -17.44 2.01
C ARG A 31 8.53 -17.09 3.23
N ARG A 32 9.04 -17.32 4.45
CA ARG A 32 8.32 -17.03 5.69
C ARG A 32 8.35 -15.55 6.03
N ASN A 33 9.51 -14.92 5.97
CA ASN A 33 9.68 -13.50 6.29
C ASN A 33 10.74 -12.85 5.40
N PRO A 34 10.36 -12.36 4.21
CA PRO A 34 11.29 -11.67 3.30
C PRO A 34 11.88 -10.38 3.90
N LEU A 35 11.18 -9.69 4.81
CA LEU A 35 11.70 -8.46 5.44
C LEU A 35 12.93 -8.74 6.29
N SER A 36 12.88 -9.76 7.14
CA SER A 36 14.02 -10.16 7.97
C SER A 36 15.24 -10.53 7.09
N TYR A 37 15.02 -11.25 6.01
CA TYR A 37 16.08 -11.60 5.07
C TYR A 37 16.67 -10.37 4.36
N LEU A 38 15.83 -9.47 3.87
CA LEU A 38 16.29 -8.22 3.23
C LEU A 38 17.08 -7.36 4.22
N ASN A 39 16.63 -7.25 5.47
CA ASN A 39 17.34 -6.52 6.52
C ASN A 39 18.70 -7.14 6.85
N GLU A 40 18.79 -8.46 6.97
CA GLU A 40 20.07 -9.15 7.19
C GLU A 40 21.05 -8.90 6.05
N VAL A 41 20.60 -9.07 4.82
CA VAL A 41 21.43 -8.90 3.62
C VAL A 41 21.89 -7.44 3.48
N TRP A 42 21.01 -6.47 3.68
CA TRP A 42 21.36 -5.06 3.66
C TRP A 42 22.42 -4.71 4.74
N ARG A 43 22.21 -5.12 6.00
CA ARG A 43 23.18 -4.87 7.09
C ARG A 43 24.56 -5.48 6.84
N GLN A 44 24.62 -6.60 6.12
CA GLN A 44 25.88 -7.30 5.81
C GLN A 44 26.61 -6.72 4.60
N HIS A 45 25.89 -6.16 3.62
CA HIS A 45 26.46 -5.84 2.31
C HIS A 45 26.34 -4.36 1.92
N GLY A 46 25.62 -3.54 2.70
CA GLY A 46 25.43 -2.10 2.44
C GLY A 46 24.18 -1.78 1.62
N ASP A 47 24.08 -0.53 1.18
CA ASP A 47 22.85 0.05 0.63
C ASP A 47 22.52 -0.38 -0.81
N VAL A 48 23.53 -0.79 -1.57
CA VAL A 48 23.31 -1.37 -2.90
C VAL A 48 23.80 -2.81 -2.91
N VAL A 49 22.86 -3.73 -2.94
CA VAL A 49 23.14 -5.18 -2.87
C VAL A 49 22.71 -5.87 -4.15
N GLN A 50 23.58 -6.72 -4.72
CA GLN A 50 23.22 -7.58 -5.82
C GLN A 50 22.88 -9.00 -5.32
N PHE A 51 21.66 -9.46 -5.61
CA PHE A 51 21.27 -10.84 -5.33
C PHE A 51 21.84 -11.79 -6.39
N PRO A 52 22.20 -13.03 -6.01
CA PRO A 52 22.75 -14.05 -6.92
C PRO A 52 21.66 -14.69 -7.80
N ILE A 53 20.79 -13.87 -8.39
CA ILE A 53 19.72 -14.24 -9.30
C ILE A 53 20.24 -14.03 -10.73
N PRO A 54 20.35 -15.08 -11.56
CA PRO A 54 20.99 -14.96 -12.87
C PRO A 54 20.21 -14.06 -13.84
N ARG A 55 18.87 -14.14 -13.83
CA ARG A 55 17.99 -13.36 -14.71
C ARG A 55 16.60 -13.17 -14.11
N PRO A 56 16.11 -11.91 -14.04
CA PRO A 56 16.90 -10.69 -14.26
C PRO A 56 17.93 -10.48 -13.15
N PRO A 57 19.06 -9.79 -13.41
CA PRO A 57 19.93 -9.29 -12.35
C PRO A 57 19.10 -8.47 -11.36
N THR A 58 19.22 -8.75 -10.07
CA THR A 58 18.32 -8.17 -9.06
C THR A 58 19.15 -7.42 -8.03
N TYR A 59 18.74 -6.18 -7.76
CA TYR A 59 19.43 -5.28 -6.83
C TYR A 59 18.47 -4.77 -5.77
N LEU A 60 18.90 -4.72 -4.53
CA LEU A 60 18.31 -3.89 -3.48
C LEU A 60 19.00 -2.53 -3.48
N VAL A 61 18.22 -1.46 -3.38
CA VAL A 61 18.71 -0.08 -3.26
C VAL A 61 18.02 0.53 -2.05
N ASN A 62 18.83 0.89 -1.02
CA ASN A 62 18.34 1.36 0.28
C ASN A 62 18.97 2.69 0.74
N SER A 63 19.61 3.44 -0.15
CA SER A 63 20.10 4.80 0.10
C SER A 63 19.09 5.85 -0.39
N PRO A 64 18.95 7.02 0.25
CA PRO A 64 18.11 8.12 -0.24
C PRO A 64 18.49 8.56 -1.66
N GLU A 65 19.77 8.63 -1.98
CA GLU A 65 20.31 9.02 -3.29
C GLU A 65 19.95 8.00 -4.36
N GLY A 66 20.11 6.71 -4.08
CA GLY A 66 19.73 5.62 -4.98
C GLY A 66 18.22 5.57 -5.20
N VAL A 67 17.43 5.74 -4.15
CA VAL A 67 15.97 5.86 -4.22
C VAL A 67 15.56 7.05 -5.08
N ARG A 68 16.16 8.22 -4.86
CA ARG A 68 15.93 9.42 -5.68
C ARG A 68 16.30 9.16 -7.14
N ARG A 69 17.43 8.50 -7.41
CA ARG A 69 17.88 8.15 -8.77
C ARG A 69 16.83 7.31 -9.49
N VAL A 70 16.35 6.25 -8.84
CA VAL A 70 15.40 5.28 -9.42
C VAL A 70 14.00 5.86 -9.58
N LEU A 71 13.50 6.57 -8.57
CA LEU A 71 12.10 6.98 -8.55
C LEU A 71 11.85 8.38 -9.13
N VAL A 72 12.89 9.23 -9.20
CA VAL A 72 12.75 10.64 -9.62
C VAL A 72 13.67 10.98 -10.77
N ASP A 73 14.99 11.00 -10.55
CA ASP A 73 15.94 11.61 -11.50
C ASP A 73 15.98 10.87 -12.84
N ASN A 74 15.92 9.52 -12.79
CA ASN A 74 15.90 8.68 -13.99
C ASN A 74 14.65 7.79 -14.07
N ALA A 75 13.55 8.24 -13.51
CA ALA A 75 12.29 7.47 -13.43
C ALA A 75 11.79 6.93 -14.78
N ARG A 76 12.15 7.59 -15.90
CA ARG A 76 11.78 7.14 -17.26
C ARG A 76 12.47 5.85 -17.66
N ASN A 77 13.64 5.57 -17.08
CA ASN A 77 14.41 4.33 -17.32
C ASN A 77 13.88 3.16 -16.49
N TYR A 78 13.05 3.41 -15.47
CA TYR A 78 12.64 2.42 -14.49
C TYR A 78 11.14 2.11 -14.57
N GLY A 79 10.80 1.14 -15.44
CA GLY A 79 9.43 0.71 -15.68
C GLY A 79 8.89 -0.29 -14.66
N LYS A 80 7.61 -0.65 -14.84
CA LYS A 80 6.87 -1.62 -13.99
C LYS A 80 6.83 -3.04 -14.55
N SER A 81 7.62 -3.36 -15.56
CA SER A 81 7.68 -4.71 -16.18
C SER A 81 8.34 -5.74 -15.24
N THR A 82 7.85 -5.89 -14.01
CA THR A 82 8.37 -6.80 -12.98
C THR A 82 7.43 -7.98 -12.74
N ILE A 83 7.90 -9.01 -12.07
CA ILE A 83 7.09 -10.19 -11.72
C ILE A 83 5.92 -9.81 -10.80
N GLN A 84 6.15 -8.85 -9.87
CA GLN A 84 5.15 -8.40 -8.91
C GLN A 84 3.97 -7.71 -9.62
N TYR A 85 4.25 -6.74 -10.50
CA TYR A 85 3.18 -6.04 -11.24
C TYR A 85 2.46 -6.96 -12.23
N ARG A 86 3.18 -7.91 -12.88
CA ARG A 86 2.53 -8.93 -13.72
C ARG A 86 1.63 -9.87 -12.92
N ALA A 87 2.00 -10.21 -11.69
CA ALA A 87 1.13 -11.01 -10.85
C ALA A 87 -0.11 -10.21 -10.40
N LEU A 88 0.08 -8.93 -10.03
CA LEU A 88 -1.00 -8.05 -9.61
C LEU A 88 -1.99 -7.75 -10.75
N SER A 89 -1.53 -7.62 -11.99
CA SER A 89 -2.40 -7.39 -13.15
C SER A 89 -3.38 -8.56 -13.44
N LEU A 90 -3.17 -9.73 -12.85
CA LEU A 90 -4.16 -10.82 -12.90
C LEU A 90 -5.47 -10.46 -12.18
N VAL A 91 -5.43 -9.48 -11.29
CA VAL A 91 -6.59 -8.98 -10.54
C VAL A 91 -7.02 -7.61 -11.06
N THR A 92 -6.09 -6.66 -11.14
CA THR A 92 -6.37 -5.27 -11.47
C THR A 92 -6.38 -4.97 -12.98
N GLY A 93 -6.06 -5.94 -13.83
CA GLY A 93 -5.90 -5.68 -15.27
C GLY A 93 -4.78 -4.67 -15.56
N ASP A 94 -4.96 -3.83 -16.59
CA ASP A 94 -4.02 -2.77 -16.99
C ASP A 94 -4.43 -1.39 -16.44
N GLY A 95 -4.83 -1.35 -15.16
CA GLY A 95 -5.19 -0.11 -14.48
C GLY A 95 -3.96 0.73 -14.09
N LEU A 96 -4.19 1.90 -13.49
CA LEU A 96 -3.16 2.90 -13.13
C LEU A 96 -2.00 2.32 -12.30
N LEU A 97 -2.27 1.33 -11.45
CA LEU A 97 -1.27 0.71 -10.58
C LEU A 97 -0.28 -0.16 -11.37
N THR A 98 -0.74 -0.87 -12.39
CA THR A 98 0.01 -1.89 -13.11
C THR A 98 0.50 -1.44 -14.48
N SER A 99 -0.19 -0.49 -15.11
CA SER A 99 0.15 0.06 -16.42
C SER A 99 1.50 0.80 -16.45
N ASP A 100 2.09 0.92 -17.63
CA ASP A 100 3.39 1.57 -17.83
C ASP A 100 3.42 2.43 -19.11
N GLY A 101 4.51 3.17 -19.27
CA GLY A 101 4.81 3.94 -20.48
C GLY A 101 3.72 4.96 -20.87
N PRO A 102 3.30 5.00 -22.15
CA PRO A 102 2.28 5.91 -22.64
C PRO A 102 0.91 5.69 -21.98
N THR A 103 0.47 4.43 -21.88
CA THR A 103 -0.83 4.06 -21.27
C THR A 103 -0.96 4.65 -19.88
N TRP A 104 0.04 4.44 -19.03
CA TRP A 104 0.04 5.01 -17.68
C TRP A 104 -0.04 6.55 -17.70
N ARG A 105 0.69 7.23 -18.60
CA ARG A 105 0.67 8.71 -18.65
C ARG A 105 -0.72 9.24 -18.99
N THR A 106 -1.40 8.58 -19.92
CA THR A 106 -2.77 8.93 -20.29
C THR A 106 -3.73 8.69 -19.13
N GLN A 107 -3.70 7.50 -18.52
CA GLN A 107 -4.53 7.17 -17.36
C GLN A 107 -4.29 8.13 -16.20
N ARG A 108 -3.01 8.41 -15.85
CA ARG A 108 -2.66 9.35 -14.78
C ARG A 108 -3.23 10.74 -15.00
N ARG A 109 -3.13 11.26 -16.23
CA ARG A 109 -3.65 12.58 -16.61
C ARG A 109 -5.18 12.64 -16.48
N VAL A 110 -5.88 11.59 -16.90
CA VAL A 110 -7.34 11.49 -16.82
C VAL A 110 -7.81 11.42 -15.36
N LEU A 111 -7.12 10.64 -14.53
CA LEU A 111 -7.55 10.35 -13.15
C LEU A 111 -7.12 11.44 -12.15
N GLN A 112 -6.06 12.22 -12.45
CA GLN A 112 -5.51 13.22 -11.53
C GLN A 112 -6.55 14.23 -11.00
N PRO A 113 -7.52 14.73 -11.80
CA PRO A 113 -8.51 15.69 -11.33
C PRO A 113 -9.40 15.17 -10.19
N ALA A 114 -9.72 13.85 -10.15
CA ALA A 114 -10.51 13.24 -9.08
C ALA A 114 -9.81 13.29 -7.71
N PHE A 115 -8.50 13.53 -7.69
CA PHE A 115 -7.68 13.61 -6.49
C PHE A 115 -7.12 15.02 -6.26
N HIS A 116 -7.71 16.03 -6.92
CA HIS A 116 -7.34 17.43 -6.73
C HIS A 116 -7.84 17.93 -5.37
N HIS A 117 -7.18 18.99 -4.87
CA HIS A 117 -7.51 19.58 -3.56
C HIS A 117 -9.02 19.93 -3.42
N ASP A 118 -9.66 20.38 -4.47
CA ASP A 118 -11.08 20.75 -4.44
C ASP A 118 -12.00 19.55 -4.21
N ALA A 119 -11.58 18.34 -4.63
CA ALA A 119 -12.32 17.10 -4.38
C ALA A 119 -12.15 16.55 -2.95
N LEU A 120 -11.11 17.00 -2.21
CA LEU A 120 -10.84 16.49 -0.86
C LEU A 120 -11.91 16.90 0.17
N ALA A 121 -12.61 17.98 -0.04
CA ALA A 121 -13.68 18.42 0.87
C ALA A 121 -14.89 17.46 0.83
N ASP A 122 -15.31 17.06 -0.37
CA ASP A 122 -16.40 16.10 -0.55
C ASP A 122 -15.99 14.72 -0.02
N LEU A 123 -14.76 14.29 -0.33
CA LEU A 123 -14.18 13.06 0.21
C LEU A 123 -14.16 13.09 1.75
N GLY A 124 -13.78 14.21 2.36
CA GLY A 124 -13.78 14.39 3.81
C GLY A 124 -15.16 14.23 4.45
N SER A 125 -16.22 14.60 3.75
CA SER A 125 -17.60 14.40 4.23
C SER A 125 -17.95 12.90 4.30
N HIS A 126 -17.62 12.13 3.28
CA HIS A 126 -17.79 10.66 3.28
C HIS A 126 -16.96 9.97 4.38
N VAL A 127 -15.73 10.46 4.61
CA VAL A 127 -14.88 9.97 5.71
C VAL A 127 -15.55 10.24 7.07
N ALA A 128 -16.09 11.44 7.28
CA ALA A 128 -16.78 11.77 8.54
C ALA A 128 -18.01 10.89 8.76
N GLU A 129 -18.82 10.64 7.74
CA GLU A 129 -19.98 9.75 7.80
C GLU A 129 -19.58 8.31 8.14
N ALA A 130 -18.57 7.76 7.44
CA ALA A 130 -18.04 6.43 7.70
C ALA A 130 -17.49 6.32 9.13
N THR A 131 -16.73 7.33 9.59
CA THR A 131 -16.18 7.39 10.95
C THR A 131 -17.28 7.42 12.00
N ALA A 132 -18.36 8.17 11.76
CA ALA A 132 -19.51 8.20 12.66
C ALA A 132 -20.24 6.84 12.72
N ARG A 133 -20.26 6.08 11.63
CA ARG A 133 -20.79 4.71 11.59
C ARG A 133 -19.91 3.76 12.40
N ILE A 134 -18.60 3.79 12.19
CA ILE A 134 -17.63 3.02 12.98
C ILE A 134 -17.80 3.33 14.49
N ALA A 135 -17.92 4.60 14.84
CA ALA A 135 -18.10 5.01 16.23
C ALA A 135 -19.38 4.42 16.86
N ARG A 136 -20.50 4.36 16.11
CA ARG A 136 -21.74 3.71 16.59
C ARG A 136 -21.57 2.21 16.78
N GLU A 137 -20.87 1.55 15.88
CA GLU A 137 -20.58 0.11 15.99
C GLU A 137 -19.70 -0.17 17.21
N TRP A 138 -18.64 0.60 17.42
CA TRP A 138 -17.76 0.45 18.58
C TRP A 138 -18.48 0.75 19.89
N GLN A 139 -19.38 1.72 19.92
CA GLN A 139 -20.20 2.03 21.10
C GLN A 139 -21.15 0.89 21.49
N GLY A 140 -21.54 0.05 20.55
CA GLY A 140 -22.39 -1.12 20.78
C GLY A 140 -21.62 -2.38 21.20
N ILE A 141 -20.29 -2.36 21.22
CA ILE A 141 -19.44 -3.50 21.59
C ILE A 141 -19.37 -3.58 23.13
N ASP A 142 -19.58 -4.77 23.69
CA ASP A 142 -19.33 -5.01 25.10
C ASP A 142 -17.82 -4.89 25.40
N GLU A 143 -17.45 -4.14 26.44
CA GLU A 143 -16.06 -3.86 26.81
C GLU A 143 -15.19 -5.12 27.04
N ARG A 144 -15.83 -6.27 27.31
CA ARG A 144 -15.14 -7.57 27.46
C ARG A 144 -14.91 -8.27 26.13
N THR A 145 -15.51 -7.77 25.05
CA THR A 145 -15.37 -8.38 23.73
C THR A 145 -14.02 -7.98 23.13
N VAL A 146 -13.27 -8.97 22.67
CA VAL A 146 -12.08 -8.75 21.84
C VAL A 146 -12.52 -8.66 20.40
N ILE A 147 -12.19 -7.55 19.74
CA ILE A 147 -12.38 -7.41 18.30
C ILE A 147 -11.07 -7.64 17.56
N ASP A 148 -11.13 -8.08 16.33
CA ASP A 148 -10.02 -7.98 15.40
C ASP A 148 -10.07 -6.62 14.68
N ALA A 149 -9.31 -5.64 15.20
CA ALA A 149 -9.29 -4.29 14.65
C ALA A 149 -8.79 -4.26 13.19
N ASP A 150 -7.90 -5.18 12.79
CA ASP A 150 -7.41 -5.28 11.42
C ASP A 150 -8.54 -5.69 10.46
N ALA A 151 -9.30 -6.72 10.78
CA ALA A 151 -10.46 -7.14 9.99
C ALA A 151 -11.56 -6.08 9.98
N PHE A 152 -11.77 -5.39 11.11
CA PHE A 152 -12.74 -4.31 11.23
C PHE A 152 -12.37 -3.13 10.31
N MET A 153 -11.12 -2.66 10.37
CA MET A 153 -10.63 -1.57 9.54
C MET A 153 -10.62 -1.92 8.04
N MET A 154 -10.49 -3.20 7.71
CA MET A 154 -10.60 -3.68 6.35
C MET A 154 -11.99 -3.40 5.75
N ASN A 155 -13.05 -3.73 6.46
CA ASN A 155 -14.42 -3.44 6.01
C ASN A 155 -14.69 -1.94 5.93
N ALA A 156 -14.27 -1.18 6.93
CA ALA A 156 -14.44 0.26 7.00
C ALA A 156 -13.73 1.00 5.86
N ALA A 157 -12.47 0.64 5.56
CA ALA A 157 -11.72 1.26 4.48
C ALA A 157 -12.36 1.01 3.10
N LEU A 158 -12.92 -0.18 2.87
CA LEU A 158 -13.64 -0.48 1.63
C LEU A 158 -14.89 0.39 1.47
N GLU A 159 -15.65 0.58 2.55
CA GLU A 159 -16.85 1.43 2.53
C GLU A 159 -16.50 2.89 2.26
N VAL A 160 -15.41 3.39 2.87
CA VAL A 160 -14.93 4.76 2.61
C VAL A 160 -14.52 4.93 1.15
N VAL A 161 -13.75 4.00 0.60
CA VAL A 161 -13.32 4.04 -0.81
C VAL A 161 -14.52 4.01 -1.77
N ALA A 162 -15.47 3.11 -1.54
CA ALA A 162 -16.66 2.99 -2.38
C ALA A 162 -17.56 4.23 -2.28
N GLY A 163 -17.79 4.75 -1.08
CA GLY A 163 -18.56 5.96 -0.85
C GLY A 163 -17.91 7.18 -1.47
N SER A 164 -16.62 7.38 -1.20
CA SER A 164 -15.88 8.59 -1.58
C SER A 164 -15.56 8.67 -3.07
N LEU A 165 -15.10 7.56 -3.67
CA LEU A 165 -14.63 7.57 -5.06
C LEU A 165 -15.70 7.14 -6.07
N MET A 166 -16.75 6.43 -5.63
CA MET A 166 -17.74 5.83 -6.51
C MET A 166 -19.17 6.17 -6.10
N SER A 167 -19.36 6.98 -5.05
CA SER A 167 -20.66 7.33 -4.45
C SER A 167 -21.59 6.10 -4.33
N THR A 168 -20.98 4.96 -3.93
CA THR A 168 -21.67 3.66 -3.86
C THR A 168 -21.72 3.21 -2.41
N ASP A 169 -22.91 2.91 -1.93
CA ASP A 169 -23.09 2.29 -0.63
C ASP A 169 -22.88 0.77 -0.74
N LEU A 170 -21.85 0.27 -0.08
CA LEU A 170 -21.52 -1.15 0.01
C LEU A 170 -21.93 -1.77 1.36
N THR A 171 -22.72 -1.09 2.18
CA THR A 171 -23.18 -1.61 3.47
C THR A 171 -23.83 -2.98 3.29
N GLY A 172 -23.29 -3.99 4.00
CA GLY A 172 -23.73 -5.38 3.88
C GLY A 172 -23.08 -6.21 2.74
N GLN A 173 -22.33 -5.60 1.81
CA GLN A 173 -21.58 -6.28 0.77
C GLN A 173 -20.04 -6.11 0.93
N SER A 174 -19.62 -5.15 1.74
CA SER A 174 -18.20 -4.81 1.95
C SER A 174 -17.38 -6.03 2.38
N ALA A 175 -17.88 -6.84 3.29
CA ALA A 175 -17.20 -8.03 3.78
C ALA A 175 -16.94 -9.09 2.68
N GLU A 176 -17.89 -9.28 1.76
CA GLU A 176 -17.72 -10.23 0.65
C GLU A 176 -16.70 -9.73 -0.38
N ILE A 177 -16.73 -8.44 -0.71
CA ILE A 177 -15.78 -7.81 -1.65
C ILE A 177 -14.38 -7.78 -1.03
N ALA A 178 -14.27 -7.44 0.26
CA ALA A 178 -13.01 -7.48 0.99
C ALA A 178 -12.41 -8.90 1.00
N ALA A 179 -13.20 -9.91 1.32
CA ALA A 179 -12.75 -11.31 1.29
C ALA A 179 -12.31 -11.75 -0.10
N ALA A 180 -13.06 -11.40 -1.15
CA ALA A 180 -12.68 -11.71 -2.53
C ALA A 180 -11.37 -11.02 -2.94
N THR A 181 -11.16 -9.77 -2.50
CA THR A 181 -9.92 -9.04 -2.73
C THR A 181 -8.74 -9.73 -2.07
N LEU A 182 -8.84 -10.06 -0.78
CA LEU A 182 -7.78 -10.73 -0.03
C LEU A 182 -7.45 -12.11 -0.62
N GLU A 183 -8.45 -12.94 -0.93
CA GLU A 183 -8.24 -14.25 -1.58
C GLU A 183 -7.48 -14.13 -2.90
N ALA A 184 -7.81 -13.12 -3.72
CA ALA A 184 -7.12 -12.88 -4.97
C ALA A 184 -5.67 -12.43 -4.76
N LEU A 185 -5.43 -11.53 -3.81
CA LEU A 185 -4.11 -10.99 -3.49
C LEU A 185 -3.18 -12.02 -2.86
N ASP A 186 -3.67 -12.94 -2.03
CA ASP A 186 -2.89 -14.07 -1.49
C ASP A 186 -2.30 -14.94 -2.61
N ILE A 187 -3.07 -15.19 -3.67
CA ILE A 187 -2.60 -15.94 -4.82
C ILE A 187 -1.57 -15.13 -5.61
N VAL A 188 -1.78 -13.82 -5.75
CA VAL A 188 -0.82 -12.90 -6.38
C VAL A 188 0.52 -12.94 -5.65
N ILE A 189 0.52 -12.87 -4.30
CA ILE A 189 1.72 -12.95 -3.48
C ILE A 189 2.42 -14.29 -3.67
N ALA A 190 1.67 -15.39 -3.56
CA ALA A 190 2.22 -16.72 -3.74
C ALA A 190 2.92 -16.87 -5.11
N ARG A 191 2.34 -16.27 -6.15
CA ARG A 191 2.95 -16.25 -7.51
C ARG A 191 4.19 -15.35 -7.59
N ALA A 192 4.15 -14.18 -6.95
CA ALA A 192 5.29 -13.26 -6.97
C ALA A 192 6.52 -13.80 -6.22
N ARG A 193 6.32 -14.76 -5.30
CA ARG A 193 7.39 -15.39 -4.49
C ARG A 193 8.03 -16.62 -5.14
N VAL A 194 7.53 -17.07 -6.28
CA VAL A 194 8.08 -18.25 -6.97
C VAL A 194 8.46 -17.91 -8.40
N PRO A 195 9.63 -18.37 -8.89
CA PRO A 195 10.12 -18.04 -10.23
C PRO A 195 9.32 -18.70 -11.36
N ILE A 196 8.65 -19.82 -11.05
CA ILE A 196 7.86 -20.59 -12.03
C ILE A 196 6.49 -20.85 -11.41
N THR A 197 5.45 -20.31 -12.06
CA THR A 197 4.05 -20.48 -11.66
C THR A 197 3.28 -21.22 -12.74
N PRO A 198 2.28 -22.05 -12.38
CA PRO A 198 1.39 -22.65 -13.37
C PRO A 198 0.70 -21.55 -14.19
N PRO A 199 0.58 -21.71 -15.52
CA PRO A 199 -0.17 -20.77 -16.33
C PRO A 199 -1.61 -20.57 -15.83
N SER A 200 -2.16 -19.37 -16.00
CA SER A 200 -3.49 -19.02 -15.48
C SER A 200 -4.64 -19.85 -16.08
N TRP A 201 -4.46 -20.39 -17.29
CA TRP A 201 -5.43 -21.27 -17.96
C TRP A 201 -5.48 -22.68 -17.36
N LEU A 202 -4.43 -23.15 -16.66
CA LEU A 202 -4.40 -24.48 -16.04
C LEU A 202 -5.34 -24.51 -14.81
N PRO A 203 -6.29 -25.48 -14.69
CA PRO A 203 -7.29 -25.49 -13.64
C PRO A 203 -6.75 -26.02 -12.30
N THR A 204 -5.67 -25.40 -11.77
CA THR A 204 -5.18 -25.68 -10.43
C THR A 204 -6.14 -25.13 -9.35
N PRO A 205 -6.10 -25.65 -8.11
CA PRO A 205 -6.92 -25.09 -7.03
C PRO A 205 -6.73 -23.56 -6.86
N ALA A 206 -5.50 -23.07 -6.86
CA ALA A 206 -5.19 -21.64 -6.76
C ALA A 206 -5.78 -20.85 -7.94
N ASN A 207 -5.65 -21.35 -9.19
CA ASN A 207 -6.21 -20.66 -10.35
C ASN A 207 -7.76 -20.62 -10.33
N ARG A 208 -8.40 -21.66 -9.76
CA ARG A 208 -9.86 -21.68 -9.60
C ARG A 208 -10.33 -20.68 -8.55
N VAL A 209 -9.59 -20.53 -7.45
CA VAL A 209 -9.87 -19.54 -6.42
C VAL A 209 -9.68 -18.14 -7.02
N LEU A 210 -8.54 -17.85 -7.63
CA LEU A 210 -8.28 -16.55 -8.27
C LEU A 210 -9.37 -16.18 -9.27
N LYS A 211 -9.77 -17.11 -10.17
CA LYS A 211 -10.82 -16.87 -11.15
C LYS A 211 -12.17 -16.55 -10.48
N ARG A 212 -12.50 -17.22 -9.37
CA ARG A 212 -13.73 -16.98 -8.61
C ARG A 212 -13.71 -15.61 -7.93
N SER A 213 -12.61 -15.27 -7.29
CA SER A 213 -12.47 -14.00 -6.57
C SER A 213 -12.47 -12.81 -7.55
N VAL A 214 -11.77 -12.92 -8.69
CA VAL A 214 -11.84 -11.91 -9.76
C VAL A 214 -13.26 -11.78 -10.30
N ALA A 215 -13.98 -12.87 -10.54
CA ALA A 215 -15.37 -12.82 -11.02
C ALA A 215 -16.32 -12.13 -10.02
N ARG A 216 -16.09 -12.26 -8.71
CA ARG A 216 -16.85 -11.50 -7.68
C ARG A 216 -16.58 -10.00 -7.76
N LEU A 217 -15.31 -9.61 -7.91
CA LEU A 217 -14.94 -8.21 -8.10
C LEU A 217 -15.53 -7.63 -9.38
N ASP A 218 -15.49 -8.38 -10.47
CA ASP A 218 -16.09 -7.99 -11.75
C ASP A 218 -17.61 -7.80 -11.64
N ALA A 219 -18.30 -8.68 -10.92
CA ALA A 219 -19.73 -8.56 -10.67
C ALA A 219 -20.07 -7.30 -9.85
N ALA A 220 -19.30 -7.00 -8.81
CA ALA A 220 -19.47 -5.80 -8.01
C ALA A 220 -19.28 -4.54 -8.85
N VAL A 221 -18.19 -4.45 -9.62
CA VAL A 221 -17.91 -3.33 -10.51
C VAL A 221 -18.99 -3.18 -11.59
N SER A 222 -19.46 -4.29 -12.20
CA SER A 222 -20.54 -4.27 -13.18
C SER A 222 -21.83 -3.71 -12.59
N THR A 223 -22.14 -4.07 -11.35
CA THR A 223 -23.30 -3.52 -10.63
C THR A 223 -23.17 -2.01 -10.42
N MET A 224 -21.99 -1.54 -9.96
CA MET A 224 -21.71 -0.11 -9.80
C MET A 224 -21.87 0.67 -11.11
N MET A 225 -21.29 0.16 -12.21
CA MET A 225 -21.41 0.78 -13.53
C MET A 225 -22.87 0.82 -14.04
N SER A 226 -23.61 -0.27 -13.85
CA SER A 226 -25.00 -0.35 -14.28
C SER A 226 -25.90 0.62 -13.53
N ALA A 227 -25.66 0.85 -12.26
CA ALA A 227 -26.40 1.83 -11.43
C ALA A 227 -26.23 3.27 -11.92
N ARG A 228 -25.16 3.57 -12.69
CA ARG A 228 -24.82 4.91 -13.20
C ARG A 228 -25.14 5.11 -14.69
N SER A 229 -25.87 4.18 -15.33
CA SER A 229 -26.16 4.22 -16.77
C SER A 229 -26.96 5.45 -17.20
N SER A 230 -27.80 6.01 -16.33
CA SER A 230 -28.66 7.17 -16.61
C SER A 230 -28.08 8.51 -16.11
N ASP A 231 -27.21 8.48 -15.12
CA ASP A 231 -26.53 9.67 -14.56
C ASP A 231 -25.12 9.29 -14.10
N PRO A 232 -24.10 9.64 -14.87
CA PRO A 232 -22.70 9.32 -14.54
C PRO A 232 -22.25 9.86 -13.17
N GLY A 233 -22.80 11.01 -12.74
CA GLY A 233 -22.32 11.70 -11.51
C GLY A 233 -21.01 12.43 -11.70
N ALA A 234 -20.51 13.09 -10.64
CA ALA A 234 -19.29 13.90 -10.63
C ALA A 234 -18.09 13.22 -9.95
N ASP A 235 -18.27 12.02 -9.42
CA ASP A 235 -17.25 11.23 -8.75
C ASP A 235 -16.28 10.54 -9.74
N LEU A 236 -15.33 9.74 -9.22
CA LEU A 236 -14.37 9.02 -10.04
C LEU A 236 -15.04 8.11 -11.08
N LEU A 237 -16.11 7.39 -10.70
CA LEU A 237 -16.85 6.53 -11.61
C LEU A 237 -17.51 7.35 -12.72
N GLY A 238 -18.16 8.46 -12.36
CA GLY A 238 -18.76 9.39 -13.33
C GLY A 238 -17.75 10.00 -14.30
N MET A 239 -16.56 10.35 -13.79
CA MET A 239 -15.45 10.81 -14.62
C MET A 239 -15.02 9.73 -15.62
N LEU A 240 -14.81 8.49 -15.19
CA LEU A 240 -14.42 7.37 -16.07
C LEU A 240 -15.47 7.07 -17.14
N LEU A 241 -16.77 7.16 -16.80
CA LEU A 241 -17.86 6.97 -17.76
C LEU A 241 -17.97 8.10 -18.77
N SER A 242 -17.53 9.30 -18.43
CA SER A 242 -17.67 10.51 -19.25
C SER A 242 -16.44 10.85 -20.09
N VAL A 243 -15.26 10.36 -19.70
CA VAL A 243 -14.00 10.68 -20.37
C VAL A 243 -13.94 10.09 -21.78
N ARG A 244 -13.29 10.82 -22.70
CA ARG A 244 -13.03 10.41 -24.07
C ARG A 244 -11.53 10.30 -24.31
N ASP A 245 -11.12 9.37 -25.13
CA ASP A 245 -9.74 9.22 -25.58
C ASP A 245 -9.34 10.31 -26.62
N GLU A 246 -8.13 10.23 -27.15
CA GLU A 246 -7.61 11.17 -28.15
C GLU A 246 -8.36 11.10 -29.51
N ASN A 247 -9.16 10.06 -29.72
CA ASN A 247 -10.00 9.84 -30.91
C ASN A 247 -11.48 10.11 -30.64
N ASP A 248 -11.81 10.81 -29.54
CA ASP A 248 -13.19 11.07 -29.09
C ASP A 248 -14.02 9.80 -28.80
N GLN A 249 -13.36 8.68 -28.50
CA GLN A 249 -14.02 7.44 -28.12
C GLN A 249 -14.15 7.34 -26.59
N PRO A 250 -15.27 6.82 -26.07
CA PRO A 250 -15.38 6.52 -24.64
C PRO A 250 -14.41 5.41 -24.26
N LEU A 251 -13.99 5.40 -22.99
CA LEU A 251 -13.25 4.26 -22.46
C LEU A 251 -14.10 2.97 -22.60
N SER A 252 -13.44 1.88 -22.93
CA SER A 252 -14.09 0.57 -22.96
C SER A 252 -14.53 0.15 -21.55
N VAL A 253 -15.51 -0.76 -21.48
CA VAL A 253 -15.97 -1.35 -20.22
C VAL A 253 -14.79 -2.01 -19.46
N GLU A 254 -13.85 -2.63 -20.19
CA GLU A 254 -12.67 -3.26 -19.62
C GLU A 254 -11.71 -2.23 -19.01
N GLU A 255 -11.44 -1.11 -19.70
CA GLU A 255 -10.60 -0.04 -19.16
C GLU A 255 -11.21 0.59 -17.90
N ILE A 256 -12.52 0.85 -17.87
CA ILE A 256 -13.21 1.36 -16.69
C ILE A 256 -13.14 0.34 -15.55
N ARG A 257 -13.44 -0.93 -15.83
CA ARG A 257 -13.33 -2.03 -14.88
C ARG A 257 -11.93 -2.09 -14.24
N ASP A 258 -10.88 -2.01 -15.05
CA ASP A 258 -9.50 -2.10 -14.58
C ASP A 258 -9.13 -0.93 -13.65
N GLN A 259 -9.63 0.28 -13.93
CA GLN A 259 -9.45 1.40 -13.02
C GLN A 259 -10.23 1.19 -11.71
N LEU A 260 -11.51 0.81 -11.76
CA LEU A 260 -12.32 0.63 -10.55
C LEU A 260 -11.76 -0.47 -9.64
N VAL A 261 -11.39 -1.63 -10.20
CA VAL A 261 -10.75 -2.70 -9.41
C VAL A 261 -9.39 -2.23 -8.87
N THR A 262 -8.63 -1.45 -9.64
CA THR A 262 -7.38 -0.86 -9.17
C THR A 262 -7.61 0.04 -7.95
N PHE A 263 -8.61 0.89 -7.96
CA PHE A 263 -8.90 1.79 -6.84
C PHE A 263 -9.49 1.06 -5.63
N ILE A 264 -10.33 0.05 -5.85
CA ILE A 264 -10.81 -0.83 -4.77
C ILE A 264 -9.62 -1.52 -4.09
N VAL A 265 -8.75 -2.17 -4.85
CA VAL A 265 -7.58 -2.88 -4.30
C VAL A 265 -6.61 -1.92 -3.62
N ALA A 266 -6.23 -0.83 -4.31
CA ALA A 266 -5.20 0.08 -3.81
C ALA A 266 -5.67 0.95 -2.64
N GLY A 267 -6.91 1.41 -2.63
CA GLY A 267 -7.46 2.26 -1.58
C GLY A 267 -7.94 1.49 -0.34
N HIS A 268 -8.42 0.27 -0.53
CA HIS A 268 -8.94 -0.56 0.55
C HIS A 268 -7.82 -1.15 1.43
N GLU A 269 -6.94 -1.98 0.84
CA GLU A 269 -6.00 -2.78 1.63
C GLU A 269 -4.89 -1.93 2.27
N THR A 270 -4.43 -0.89 1.56
CA THR A 270 -3.35 -0.05 2.09
C THR A 270 -3.81 0.83 3.26
N VAL A 271 -5.00 1.39 3.15
CA VAL A 271 -5.60 2.22 4.21
C VAL A 271 -5.94 1.38 5.43
N ALA A 272 -6.58 0.22 5.23
CA ALA A 272 -6.90 -0.71 6.31
C ALA A 272 -5.66 -1.16 7.08
N SER A 273 -4.57 -1.49 6.36
CA SER A 273 -3.27 -1.83 6.97
C SER A 273 -2.76 -0.67 7.84
N ALA A 274 -2.74 0.57 7.31
CA ALA A 274 -2.28 1.73 8.06
C ALA A 274 -3.12 1.97 9.33
N TRP A 275 -4.45 1.86 9.23
CA TRP A 275 -5.34 2.01 10.38
C TRP A 275 -5.17 0.89 11.41
N GLY A 276 -5.09 -0.36 10.98
CA GLY A 276 -4.88 -1.49 11.88
C GLY A 276 -3.60 -1.33 12.72
N TRP A 277 -2.50 -0.92 12.07
CA TRP A 277 -1.24 -0.65 12.77
C TRP A 277 -1.32 0.57 13.68
N ALA A 278 -1.99 1.65 13.26
CA ALA A 278 -2.17 2.82 14.11
C ALA A 278 -2.92 2.47 15.39
N TRP A 279 -3.99 1.67 15.32
CA TRP A 279 -4.73 1.24 16.50
C TRP A 279 -3.89 0.32 17.41
N GLY A 280 -3.11 -0.60 16.85
CA GLY A 280 -2.19 -1.41 17.64
C GLY A 280 -1.13 -0.56 18.37
N LEU A 281 -0.53 0.42 17.68
CA LEU A 281 0.44 1.35 18.27
C LEU A 281 -0.20 2.24 19.36
N LEU A 282 -1.40 2.73 19.15
CA LEU A 282 -2.13 3.51 20.16
C LEU A 282 -2.51 2.66 21.39
N ALA A 283 -2.75 1.36 21.20
CA ALA A 283 -3.00 0.43 22.31
C ALA A 283 -1.74 0.20 23.17
N GLU A 284 -0.55 0.18 22.57
CA GLU A 284 0.73 0.07 23.32
C GLU A 284 1.18 1.40 23.95
N HIS A 285 0.76 2.55 23.37
CA HIS A 285 1.27 3.86 23.74
C HIS A 285 0.14 4.78 24.25
N SER A 286 -0.40 4.48 25.42
CA SER A 286 -1.56 5.19 25.99
C SER A 286 -1.36 6.71 26.11
N THR A 287 -0.15 7.19 26.40
CA THR A 287 0.17 8.62 26.45
C THR A 287 0.01 9.30 25.09
N VAL A 288 0.38 8.60 24.00
CA VAL A 288 0.17 9.08 22.63
C VAL A 288 -1.31 9.08 22.29
N ALA A 289 -2.06 8.03 22.67
CA ALA A 289 -3.50 7.94 22.47
C ALA A 289 -4.24 9.07 23.21
N ASP A 290 -3.81 9.41 24.44
CA ASP A 290 -4.39 10.53 25.22
C ASP A 290 -4.06 11.89 24.59
N ALA A 291 -2.89 12.06 24.01
CA ALA A 291 -2.53 13.29 23.31
C ALA A 291 -3.35 13.47 22.02
N VAL A 292 -3.59 12.39 21.25
CA VAL A 292 -4.51 12.42 20.09
C VAL A 292 -5.92 12.83 20.51
N ALA A 293 -6.45 12.24 21.59
CA ALA A 293 -7.77 12.58 22.11
C ALA A 293 -7.85 14.06 22.52
N SER A 294 -6.85 14.54 23.26
CA SER A 294 -6.77 15.92 23.72
C SER A 294 -6.71 16.93 22.57
N GLU A 295 -5.92 16.65 21.51
CA GLU A 295 -5.89 17.49 20.31
C GLU A 295 -7.25 17.51 19.62
N ALA A 296 -7.87 16.35 19.42
CA ALA A 296 -9.16 16.24 18.78
C ALA A 296 -10.27 17.00 19.51
N ASP A 297 -10.29 16.93 20.84
CA ASP A 297 -11.24 17.68 21.69
C ASP A 297 -10.99 19.19 21.65
N ALA A 298 -9.73 19.61 21.59
CA ALA A 298 -9.38 21.03 21.47
C ALA A 298 -9.79 21.62 20.10
N VAL A 299 -9.60 20.84 19.03
CA VAL A 299 -9.90 21.28 17.65
C VAL A 299 -11.39 21.27 17.35
N ALA A 300 -12.13 20.27 17.84
CA ALA A 300 -13.55 20.09 17.54
C ALA A 300 -14.40 19.84 18.80
N PRO A 301 -14.43 20.79 19.77
CA PRO A 301 -15.16 20.59 21.01
C PRO A 301 -16.65 20.36 20.75
N SER A 302 -17.18 19.24 21.29
CA SER A 302 -18.62 18.88 21.25
C SER A 302 -19.23 18.71 19.85
N ARG A 303 -18.43 18.59 18.79
CA ARG A 303 -18.89 18.29 17.43
C ARG A 303 -18.01 17.23 16.76
N THR A 304 -18.50 16.61 15.71
CA THR A 304 -17.71 15.67 14.89
C THR A 304 -16.61 16.43 14.14
N ILE A 305 -15.46 15.79 14.00
CA ILE A 305 -14.34 16.30 13.20
C ILE A 305 -14.76 16.37 11.73
N ALA A 306 -14.50 17.51 11.09
CA ALA A 306 -14.76 17.78 9.69
C ALA A 306 -13.46 17.94 8.91
N TYR A 307 -13.53 17.90 7.58
CA TYR A 307 -12.36 18.13 6.72
C TYR A 307 -11.64 19.47 7.00
N SER A 308 -12.41 20.54 7.34
CA SER A 308 -11.83 21.84 7.70
C SER A 308 -10.94 21.82 8.94
N ASP A 309 -11.05 20.78 9.76
CA ASP A 309 -10.23 20.61 10.97
C ASP A 309 -8.87 19.96 10.68
N PHE A 310 -8.76 19.23 9.57
CA PHE A 310 -7.56 18.48 9.21
C PHE A 310 -6.25 19.28 9.32
N PRO A 311 -6.16 20.57 8.89
CA PRO A 311 -4.93 21.35 9.04
C PRO A 311 -4.50 21.61 10.50
N HIS A 312 -5.42 21.43 11.45
CA HIS A 312 -5.21 21.69 12.88
C HIS A 312 -4.92 20.41 13.69
N LEU A 313 -5.10 19.22 13.10
CA LEU A 313 -4.84 17.90 13.69
C LEU A 313 -3.38 17.49 13.46
N THR A 314 -2.45 18.32 13.94
CA THR A 314 -1.01 18.19 13.62
C THR A 314 -0.35 17.03 14.34
N TYR A 315 -0.73 16.77 15.59
CA TYR A 315 -0.19 15.64 16.35
C TYR A 315 -0.76 14.30 15.84
N SER A 316 -2.05 14.25 15.58
CA SER A 316 -2.69 13.07 14.96
C SER A 316 -2.07 12.76 13.60
N ARG A 317 -1.72 13.79 12.81
CA ARG A 317 -0.96 13.63 11.58
C ARG A 317 0.44 13.04 11.83
N ALA A 318 1.15 13.52 12.82
CA ALA A 318 2.46 12.98 13.20
C ALA A 318 2.38 11.51 13.62
N VAL A 319 1.32 11.11 14.32
CA VAL A 319 1.02 9.70 14.65
C VAL A 319 0.83 8.85 13.40
N VAL A 320 0.09 9.35 12.40
CA VAL A 320 -0.10 8.67 11.12
C VAL A 320 1.23 8.54 10.36
N GLU A 321 2.02 9.61 10.29
CA GLU A 321 3.34 9.60 9.61
C GLU A 321 4.28 8.57 10.25
N GLU A 322 4.35 8.53 11.59
CA GLU A 322 5.19 7.59 12.32
C GLU A 322 4.68 6.14 12.18
N THR A 323 3.37 5.93 12.15
CA THR A 323 2.79 4.63 11.81
C THR A 323 3.23 4.17 10.42
N LEU A 324 3.14 5.05 9.41
CA LEU A 324 3.58 4.77 8.04
C LEU A 324 5.10 4.60 7.92
N ARG A 325 5.89 5.19 8.82
CA ARG A 325 7.33 4.94 8.91
C ARG A 325 7.59 3.50 9.38
N LEU A 326 7.01 3.10 10.49
CA LEU A 326 7.20 1.76 11.06
C LEU A 326 6.53 0.66 10.25
N TYR A 327 5.31 0.90 9.77
CA TYR A 327 4.50 -0.09 9.06
C TYR A 327 3.99 0.47 7.71
N PRO A 328 4.91 0.78 6.76
CA PRO A 328 4.48 1.25 5.45
C PRO A 328 3.72 0.13 4.73
N PRO A 329 2.44 0.31 4.38
CA PRO A 329 1.68 -0.73 3.69
C PRO A 329 2.40 -1.24 2.44
N ALA A 330 2.88 -0.33 1.59
CA ALA A 330 3.72 -0.67 0.43
C ALA A 330 5.19 -0.81 0.86
N TRP A 331 5.53 -1.93 1.50
CA TRP A 331 6.86 -2.23 2.03
C TRP A 331 7.93 -2.49 0.96
N LEU A 332 7.51 -2.71 -0.28
CA LEU A 332 8.37 -3.04 -1.42
C LEU A 332 7.93 -2.30 -2.68
N ILE A 333 8.85 -1.62 -3.32
CA ILE A 333 8.66 -1.01 -4.64
C ILE A 333 9.64 -1.67 -5.61
N THR A 334 9.15 -2.20 -6.72
CA THR A 334 10.00 -2.80 -7.74
C THR A 334 10.00 -2.02 -9.04
N ARG A 335 11.14 -2.01 -9.72
CA ARG A 335 11.31 -1.39 -11.04
C ARG A 335 12.17 -2.28 -11.92
N SER A 336 11.96 -2.19 -13.23
CA SER A 336 12.82 -2.82 -14.24
C SER A 336 13.59 -1.74 -14.98
N ALA A 337 14.93 -1.86 -15.02
CA ALA A 337 15.79 -0.93 -15.76
C ALA A 337 15.67 -1.18 -17.27
N GLY A 338 15.24 -0.18 -18.03
CA GLY A 338 15.13 -0.24 -19.49
C GLY A 338 16.49 -0.21 -20.19
N SER A 339 17.42 0.58 -19.67
CA SER A 339 18.81 0.68 -20.13
C SER A 339 19.76 0.63 -18.93
N SER A 340 21.06 0.48 -19.19
CA SER A 340 22.07 0.54 -18.12
C SER A 340 22.08 1.89 -17.42
N ASP A 341 22.38 1.88 -16.12
CA ASP A 341 22.48 3.06 -15.29
C ASP A 341 23.57 2.88 -14.22
N ARG A 342 23.80 3.91 -13.41
CA ARG A 342 24.70 3.88 -12.26
C ARG A 342 23.96 4.40 -11.01
N ILE A 343 23.97 3.60 -9.94
CA ILE A 343 23.37 3.94 -8.64
C ILE A 343 24.47 3.80 -7.59
N ASP A 344 24.78 4.88 -6.86
CA ASP A 344 25.79 4.93 -5.79
C ASP A 344 27.13 4.30 -6.20
N GLY A 345 27.56 4.61 -7.41
CA GLY A 345 28.81 4.07 -7.98
C GLY A 345 28.72 2.66 -8.56
N VAL A 346 27.60 1.95 -8.39
CA VAL A 346 27.37 0.58 -8.88
C VAL A 346 26.76 0.62 -10.28
N GLU A 347 27.33 -0.15 -11.20
CA GLU A 347 26.77 -0.36 -12.55
C GLU A 347 25.55 -1.26 -12.51
N ILE A 348 24.43 -0.76 -12.99
CA ILE A 348 23.15 -1.46 -13.11
C ILE A 348 22.94 -1.81 -14.59
N PRO A 349 22.90 -3.08 -14.97
CA PRO A 349 22.69 -3.46 -16.36
C PRO A 349 21.24 -3.26 -16.81
N ALA A 350 21.04 -3.09 -18.12
CA ALA A 350 19.71 -3.11 -18.71
C ALA A 350 18.95 -4.41 -18.35
N GLY A 351 17.65 -4.32 -18.12
CA GLY A 351 16.79 -5.43 -17.70
C GLY A 351 16.91 -5.80 -16.22
N ALA A 352 17.74 -5.10 -15.43
CA ALA A 352 17.85 -5.36 -14.00
C ALA A 352 16.53 -5.10 -13.28
N LEU A 353 16.22 -5.94 -12.29
CA LEU A 353 15.17 -5.72 -11.31
C LEU A 353 15.75 -4.92 -10.13
N ILE A 354 15.17 -3.78 -9.87
CA ILE A 354 15.50 -2.93 -8.71
C ILE A 354 14.43 -3.09 -7.66
N ILE A 355 14.86 -3.33 -6.45
CA ILE A 355 14.05 -3.39 -5.24
C ILE A 355 14.38 -2.16 -4.40
N VAL A 356 13.38 -1.33 -4.10
CA VAL A 356 13.42 -0.29 -3.08
C VAL A 356 12.47 -0.72 -1.97
N SER A 357 12.92 -0.72 -0.72
CA SER A 357 12.06 -1.09 0.40
C SER A 357 11.83 0.10 1.33
N PRO A 358 10.63 0.73 1.30
CA PRO A 358 10.28 1.73 2.30
C PRO A 358 10.48 1.22 3.73
N TRP A 359 10.14 -0.05 4.00
CA TRP A 359 10.30 -0.65 5.32
C TRP A 359 11.76 -0.65 5.82
N LEU A 360 12.75 -0.94 4.96
CA LEU A 360 14.17 -0.89 5.31
C LEU A 360 14.67 0.55 5.42
N LEU A 361 14.32 1.40 4.46
CA LEU A 361 14.76 2.79 4.40
C LEU A 361 14.27 3.58 5.63
N HIS A 362 13.04 3.33 6.05
CA HIS A 362 12.44 3.95 7.23
C HIS A 362 13.02 3.42 8.56
N ARG A 363 13.89 2.43 8.51
CA ARG A 363 14.60 1.84 9.64
C ARG A 363 16.12 1.98 9.54
N HIS A 364 16.58 2.78 8.59
CA HIS A 364 18.01 2.99 8.38
C HIS A 364 18.60 3.79 9.56
N PRO A 365 19.60 3.24 10.32
CA PRO A 365 20.09 3.87 11.55
C PRO A 365 20.82 5.20 11.30
N ASP A 366 21.38 5.41 10.09
CA ASP A 366 22.02 6.69 9.75
C ASP A 366 21.00 7.78 9.37
N LEU A 367 19.72 7.41 9.21
CA LEU A 367 18.63 8.31 8.83
C LEU A 367 17.64 8.56 9.98
N TRP A 368 17.53 7.60 10.91
CA TRP A 368 16.57 7.62 11.98
C TRP A 368 17.22 7.18 13.30
N ASP A 369 17.23 8.06 14.28
CA ASP A 369 17.66 7.72 15.63
C ASP A 369 16.65 6.73 16.24
N ASP A 370 17.14 5.67 16.92
CA ASP A 370 16.30 4.62 17.50
C ASP A 370 15.15 4.15 16.56
N PRO A 371 15.50 3.62 15.37
CA PRO A 371 14.56 3.44 14.27
C PRO A 371 13.38 2.49 14.55
N GLU A 372 13.45 1.65 15.56
CA GLU A 372 12.37 0.74 15.94
C GLU A 372 11.41 1.34 17.00
N VAL A 373 11.75 2.49 17.58
CA VAL A 373 10.92 3.17 18.58
C VAL A 373 9.82 3.99 17.89
N PHE A 374 8.57 3.82 18.36
CA PHE A 374 7.44 4.63 17.92
C PHE A 374 7.48 6.00 18.61
N ASP A 375 7.83 7.02 17.86
CA ASP A 375 7.95 8.40 18.33
C ASP A 375 7.39 9.41 17.33
N PRO A 376 6.12 9.80 17.47
CA PRO A 376 5.50 10.79 16.59
C PRO A 376 6.19 12.16 16.58
N SER A 377 7.00 12.49 17.61
CA SER A 377 7.69 13.79 17.67
C SER A 377 8.69 13.98 16.54
N ARG A 378 9.14 12.91 15.89
CA ARG A 378 10.02 12.95 14.69
C ARG A 378 9.42 13.78 13.56
N PHE A 379 8.10 13.85 13.49
CA PHE A 379 7.36 14.58 12.46
C PHE A 379 6.88 15.97 12.91
N ALA A 380 7.38 16.46 14.06
CA ALA A 380 7.17 17.84 14.47
C ALA A 380 8.02 18.85 13.64
N SER A 381 9.00 18.35 12.89
CA SER A 381 9.84 19.12 11.97
C SER A 381 9.94 18.40 10.61
N ASP A 382 10.47 19.12 9.61
CA ASP A 382 10.65 18.56 8.28
C ASP A 382 11.63 17.37 8.29
N VAL A 383 11.20 16.24 7.77
CA VAL A 383 12.01 15.05 7.55
C VAL A 383 12.80 15.20 6.25
N PRO A 384 14.10 14.81 6.20
CA PRO A 384 14.89 14.87 4.98
C PRO A 384 14.22 14.14 3.81
N ARG A 385 14.33 14.72 2.61
CA ARG A 385 13.71 14.14 1.43
C ARG A 385 14.26 12.75 1.12
N PHE A 386 13.38 11.85 0.67
CA PHE A 386 13.68 10.47 0.30
C PHE A 386 14.11 9.56 1.45
N THR A 387 14.03 10.00 2.70
CA THR A 387 14.18 9.13 3.87
C THR A 387 12.84 8.54 4.32
N HIS A 388 11.72 9.24 4.06
CA HIS A 388 10.36 8.81 4.33
C HIS A 388 9.55 8.78 3.03
N ILE A 389 9.22 7.58 2.52
CA ILE A 389 8.59 7.37 1.21
C ILE A 389 7.41 6.37 1.27
N PRO A 390 6.49 6.45 2.23
CA PRO A 390 5.40 5.46 2.34
C PRO A 390 4.48 5.44 1.12
N PHE A 391 4.42 6.55 0.38
CA PHE A 391 3.65 6.70 -0.85
C PHE A 391 4.51 6.63 -2.12
N GLY A 392 5.77 6.19 -2.00
CA GLY A 392 6.74 6.24 -3.09
C GLY A 392 7.23 7.66 -3.38
N ALA A 393 7.75 7.90 -4.58
CA ALA A 393 8.27 9.21 -4.99
C ALA A 393 8.19 9.40 -6.51
N GLY A 394 8.42 10.65 -6.95
CA GLY A 394 8.53 11.04 -8.35
C GLY A 394 7.21 10.98 -9.13
N PRO A 395 7.27 10.77 -10.46
CA PRO A 395 6.07 10.77 -11.30
C PRO A 395 5.04 9.71 -10.92
N ARG A 396 5.48 8.62 -10.26
CA ARG A 396 4.66 7.50 -9.80
C ARG A 396 4.26 7.62 -8.32
N LEU A 397 4.42 8.79 -7.70
CA LEU A 397 3.89 9.06 -6.37
C LEU A 397 2.41 8.68 -6.30
N CYS A 398 1.99 8.10 -5.18
CA CYS A 398 0.59 7.70 -4.96
C CYS A 398 -0.37 8.84 -5.30
N ILE A 399 -1.37 8.55 -6.12
CA ILE A 399 -2.37 9.55 -6.55
C ILE A 399 -3.28 9.93 -5.38
N GLY A 400 -3.58 8.97 -4.49
CA GLY A 400 -4.44 9.14 -3.33
C GLY A 400 -3.71 9.55 -2.05
N ARG A 401 -2.44 10.00 -2.11
CA ARG A 401 -1.65 10.35 -0.92
C ARG A 401 -2.37 11.33 0.01
N ASP A 402 -2.82 12.44 -0.53
CA ASP A 402 -3.41 13.51 0.28
C ASP A 402 -4.78 13.07 0.84
N PHE A 403 -5.54 12.29 0.07
CA PHE A 403 -6.76 11.65 0.54
C PHE A 403 -6.49 10.67 1.69
N SER A 404 -5.49 9.79 1.54
CA SER A 404 -5.12 8.83 2.59
C SER A 404 -4.71 9.50 3.90
N TYR A 405 -4.05 10.66 3.84
CA TYR A 405 -3.76 11.44 5.05
C TYR A 405 -5.01 12.02 5.69
N VAL A 406 -5.89 12.65 4.90
CA VAL A 406 -7.16 13.20 5.42
C VAL A 406 -7.96 12.09 6.10
N GLU A 407 -8.11 10.97 5.42
CA GLU A 407 -8.85 9.81 5.88
C GLU A 407 -8.27 9.25 7.19
N ALA A 408 -6.97 8.95 7.22
CA ALA A 408 -6.34 8.37 8.40
C ALA A 408 -6.38 9.30 9.61
N VAL A 409 -6.08 10.58 9.41
CA VAL A 409 -6.06 11.57 10.50
C VAL A 409 -7.46 11.79 11.08
N MET A 410 -8.48 11.96 10.23
CA MET A 410 -9.84 12.16 10.69
C MET A 410 -10.38 10.95 11.46
N VAL A 411 -10.15 9.73 10.94
CA VAL A 411 -10.59 8.49 11.59
C VAL A 411 -9.92 8.30 12.95
N ILE A 412 -8.59 8.44 13.02
CA ILE A 412 -7.82 8.25 14.25
C ILE A 412 -8.21 9.31 15.30
N SER A 413 -8.37 10.57 14.90
CA SER A 413 -8.73 11.65 15.80
C SER A 413 -10.16 11.50 16.34
N GLU A 414 -11.14 11.23 15.47
CA GLU A 414 -12.54 11.13 15.89
C GLU A 414 -12.81 9.89 16.73
N LEU A 415 -12.25 8.74 16.37
CA LEU A 415 -12.40 7.52 17.17
C LEU A 415 -11.51 7.56 18.43
N GLY A 416 -10.30 8.09 18.34
CA GLY A 416 -9.36 8.18 19.47
C GLY A 416 -9.85 9.05 20.61
N ARG A 417 -10.61 10.12 20.35
CA ARG A 417 -11.22 10.91 21.41
C ARG A 417 -12.44 10.25 22.08
N ARG A 418 -13.11 9.32 21.37
CA ARG A 418 -14.29 8.62 21.86
C ARG A 418 -13.98 7.31 22.54
N PHE A 419 -12.88 6.67 22.11
CA PHE A 419 -12.55 5.32 22.55
C PHE A 419 -11.09 5.21 22.94
N ARG A 420 -10.84 4.39 23.95
CA ARG A 420 -9.53 3.87 24.30
C ARG A 420 -9.45 2.41 23.85
N VAL A 421 -8.32 2.02 23.33
CA VAL A 421 -8.06 0.64 22.93
C VAL A 421 -6.94 0.04 23.76
N GLU A 422 -7.04 -1.26 24.05
CA GLU A 422 -6.05 -1.99 24.83
C GLU A 422 -5.90 -3.41 24.30
N PHE A 423 -4.69 -3.96 24.38
CA PHE A 423 -4.51 -5.39 24.12
C PHE A 423 -5.13 -6.23 25.22
N PRO A 424 -5.67 -7.44 24.90
CA PRO A 424 -6.02 -8.42 25.92
C PRO A 424 -4.82 -8.78 26.79
N GLU A 425 -5.09 -9.18 28.03
CA GLU A 425 -4.05 -9.52 28.99
C GLU A 425 -3.05 -10.55 28.42
N GLY A 426 -1.74 -10.23 28.54
CA GLY A 426 -0.65 -11.05 28.00
C GLY A 426 -0.44 -10.99 26.50
N GLN A 427 -1.17 -10.14 25.79
CA GLN A 427 -0.95 -9.88 24.36
C GLN A 427 -0.28 -8.51 24.16
N SER A 428 0.37 -8.36 23.01
CA SER A 428 1.06 -7.14 22.59
C SER A 428 0.98 -7.02 21.07
N LEU A 429 1.58 -5.98 20.51
CA LEU A 429 1.61 -5.74 19.06
C LEU A 429 2.11 -6.97 18.31
N PRO A 430 1.30 -7.55 17.40
CA PRO A 430 1.69 -8.73 16.64
C PRO A 430 2.82 -8.43 15.65
N PRO A 431 3.62 -9.43 15.25
CA PRO A 431 4.63 -9.24 14.22
C PRO A 431 4.00 -8.90 12.87
N GLY A 432 4.70 -8.08 12.08
CA GLY A 432 4.27 -7.74 10.73
C GLY A 432 4.49 -8.90 9.75
N GLU A 433 3.44 -9.27 9.02
CA GLU A 433 3.49 -10.24 7.94
C GLU A 433 3.51 -9.49 6.58
N PRO A 434 4.60 -9.62 5.80
CA PRO A 434 4.74 -8.94 4.52
C PRO A 434 3.96 -9.66 3.41
N LEU A 435 2.69 -9.35 3.28
CA LEU A 435 1.80 -9.78 2.20
C LEU A 435 1.87 -8.79 1.01
N VAL A 436 0.77 -8.43 0.33
CA VAL A 436 0.76 -7.29 -0.62
C VAL A 436 1.03 -6.01 0.15
N THR A 437 0.40 -5.88 1.31
CA THR A 437 0.73 -4.89 2.34
C THR A 437 1.35 -5.58 3.56
N ILE A 438 1.93 -4.83 4.50
CA ILE A 438 2.33 -5.39 5.80
C ILE A 438 1.09 -5.48 6.68
N ARG A 439 0.68 -6.70 7.03
CA ARG A 439 -0.47 -6.97 7.91
C ARG A 439 -0.03 -7.50 9.27
N PRO A 440 -0.79 -7.27 10.34
CA PRO A 440 -0.55 -7.93 11.62
C PRO A 440 -0.80 -9.44 11.49
N SER A 441 0.18 -10.24 11.88
CA SER A 441 0.07 -11.71 11.80
C SER A 441 -0.96 -12.23 12.80
N GLY A 442 -2.01 -12.86 12.30
CA GLY A 442 -3.11 -13.36 13.13
C GLY A 442 -4.15 -12.31 13.53
N GLY A 443 -4.12 -11.12 12.90
CA GLY A 443 -5.05 -10.02 13.20
C GLY A 443 -4.54 -9.07 14.28
N MET A 444 -5.38 -8.08 14.66
CA MET A 444 -5.09 -7.07 15.68
C MET A 444 -6.15 -7.16 16.81
N PRO A 445 -5.97 -8.06 17.79
CA PRO A 445 -6.94 -8.27 18.85
C PRO A 445 -6.91 -7.12 19.85
N LEU A 446 -8.02 -6.39 19.99
CA LEU A 446 -8.14 -5.25 20.91
C LEU A 446 -9.45 -5.29 21.69
N HIS A 447 -9.43 -4.79 22.91
CA HIS A 447 -10.60 -4.30 23.62
C HIS A 447 -10.83 -2.84 23.28
N VAL A 448 -12.10 -2.44 23.21
CA VAL A 448 -12.52 -1.06 22.93
C VAL A 448 -13.32 -0.55 24.12
N HIS A 449 -12.90 0.54 24.73
CA HIS A 449 -13.53 1.17 25.87
C HIS A 449 -13.96 2.59 25.51
N PRO A 450 -15.20 3.03 25.83
CA PRO A 450 -15.58 4.45 25.75
C PRO A 450 -14.68 5.32 26.63
N ARG A 451 -14.39 6.56 26.19
CA ARG A 451 -13.69 7.58 26.98
C ARG A 451 -14.65 8.42 27.78
#